data_ce276bbc0df32467a1f3a36e7b97651b
#
_entry.id   ce276bbc0df32467a1f3a36e7b97651b
#
_cell.length_a   1.000
_cell.length_b   1.000
_cell.length_c   1.000
_cell.angle_alpha   90.00
_cell.angle_beta   90.00
_cell.angle_gamma   90.00
#
_symmetry.space_group_name_H-M   'P 1'
#
loop_
_entity.id
_entity.type
_entity.pdbx_description
1 polymer ?
#
loop_
_entity_poly.entity_id
_entity_poly.type
_entity_poly.pdbx_seq_one_letter_code
_entity_poly.pdbx_strand_id
1 'polypeptide(L)'
;MHKHRIFIIVAAALAIISSFLPWGSFNAGSFGSYSVSGTHGGDGWFIIVLSIGAIVLACLSNITSPMNKNFSIGVIVIGVLESILTLVNMINVGKYAVNFGDYGVSIGFGLILAVLASIATVITGLLAMSGGKITKGTFQELASTGKGFAQSVASSVQSPQQPGQPGQQQWQQPQQGFGHSAPGQGFQQAPQQPQQGFQQAPQQPQQPE
;
A
#
# COMPACT_ATOMS: atom_id res chain seq x y z
N MET A 1 -20.33 2.68 -1.64
CA MET A 1 -18.90 2.37 -1.36
C MET A 1 -18.51 1.08 -2.05
N HIS A 2 -17.34 1.04 -2.68
CA HIS A 2 -16.86 -0.19 -3.31
C HIS A 2 -16.49 -1.23 -2.22
N LYS A 3 -16.90 -2.50 -2.39
CA LYS A 3 -16.80 -3.55 -1.36
C LYS A 3 -15.39 -3.67 -0.74
N HIS A 4 -14.34 -3.60 -1.57
CA HIS A 4 -12.96 -3.76 -1.10
C HIS A 4 -12.48 -2.66 -0.16
N ARG A 5 -12.99 -1.44 -0.29
CA ARG A 5 -12.65 -0.32 0.60
C ARG A 5 -13.25 -0.50 2.00
N ILE A 6 -14.47 -1.05 2.06
CA ILE A 6 -15.11 -1.35 3.34
C ILE A 6 -14.26 -2.38 4.10
N PHE A 7 -13.77 -3.42 3.42
CA PHE A 7 -12.91 -4.43 4.06
C PHE A 7 -11.60 -3.84 4.58
N ILE A 8 -10.97 -2.90 3.85
CA ILE A 8 -9.77 -2.21 4.32
C ILE A 8 -10.08 -1.41 5.60
N ILE A 9 -11.17 -0.63 5.59
CA ILE A 9 -11.58 0.18 6.74
C ILE A 9 -11.88 -0.71 7.96
N VAL A 10 -12.58 -1.83 7.77
CA VAL A 10 -12.89 -2.77 8.84
C VAL A 10 -11.60 -3.40 9.39
N ALA A 11 -10.69 -3.86 8.53
CA ALA A 11 -9.43 -4.44 8.96
C ALA A 11 -8.57 -3.42 9.75
N ALA A 12 -8.45 -2.19 9.25
CA ALA A 12 -7.73 -1.12 9.93
C ALA A 12 -8.40 -0.71 11.27
N ALA A 13 -9.73 -0.66 11.33
CA ALA A 13 -10.45 -0.40 12.57
C ALA A 13 -10.21 -1.51 13.60
N LEU A 14 -10.18 -2.78 13.18
CA LEU A 14 -9.83 -3.90 14.07
C LEU A 14 -8.39 -3.79 14.58
N ALA A 15 -7.44 -3.35 13.73
CA ALA A 15 -6.06 -3.10 14.15
C ALA A 15 -5.97 -1.98 15.20
N ILE A 16 -6.73 -0.90 15.04
CA ILE A 16 -6.81 0.18 16.05
C ILE A 16 -7.36 -0.36 17.37
N ILE A 17 -8.48 -1.09 17.32
CA ILE A 17 -9.10 -1.66 18.53
C ILE A 17 -8.12 -2.61 19.22
N SER A 18 -7.42 -3.46 18.46
CA SER A 18 -6.46 -4.42 19.00
C SER A 18 -5.31 -3.76 19.77
N SER A 19 -4.94 -2.53 19.43
CA SER A 19 -3.87 -1.77 20.09
C SER A 19 -4.23 -1.37 21.53
N PHE A 20 -5.53 -1.23 21.84
CA PHE A 20 -6.01 -0.94 23.20
C PHE A 20 -6.25 -2.19 24.04
N LEU A 21 -6.30 -3.37 23.42
CA LEU A 21 -6.48 -4.63 24.11
C LEU A 21 -5.16 -5.14 24.72
N PRO A 22 -5.23 -6.08 25.70
CA PRO A 22 -4.03 -6.68 26.28
C PRO A 22 -3.19 -7.41 25.23
N TRP A 23 -1.91 -7.04 25.12
CA TRP A 23 -0.91 -7.71 24.26
C TRP A 23 -0.13 -8.77 25.01
N GLY A 24 0.03 -8.56 26.31
CA GLY A 24 0.63 -9.54 27.22
C GLY A 24 -0.06 -9.48 28.56
N SER A 25 -0.09 -10.61 29.25
CA SER A 25 -0.54 -10.69 30.63
C SER A 25 0.49 -11.44 31.47
N PHE A 26 0.70 -10.92 32.67
CA PHE A 26 1.59 -11.50 33.67
C PHE A 26 0.75 -11.97 34.85
N ASN A 27 0.87 -13.24 35.19
CA ASN A 27 0.26 -13.83 36.36
C ASN A 27 1.32 -13.92 37.48
N ALA A 28 1.06 -13.24 38.60
CA ALA A 28 1.94 -13.22 39.76
C ALA A 28 1.43 -14.14 40.90
N GLY A 29 0.68 -15.17 40.55
CA GLY A 29 0.12 -16.12 41.55
C GLY A 29 -0.82 -15.44 42.52
N SER A 30 -0.55 -15.57 43.83
CA SER A 30 -1.35 -14.95 44.90
C SER A 30 -1.31 -13.41 44.90
N PHE A 31 -0.39 -12.76 44.16
CA PHE A 31 -0.31 -11.31 44.03
C PHE A 31 -1.19 -10.75 42.88
N GLY A 32 -1.92 -11.63 42.19
CA GLY A 32 -2.86 -11.23 41.13
C GLY A 32 -2.28 -11.28 39.71
N SER A 33 -3.04 -10.79 38.75
CA SER A 33 -2.65 -10.72 37.35
C SER A 33 -2.60 -9.28 36.88
N TYR A 34 -1.62 -8.96 36.02
CA TYR A 34 -1.42 -7.66 35.39
C TYR A 34 -1.40 -7.82 33.88
N SER A 35 -2.09 -6.96 33.16
CA SER A 35 -2.11 -6.97 31.70
C SER A 35 -1.54 -5.66 31.12
N VAL A 36 -0.80 -5.77 30.02
CA VAL A 36 -0.20 -4.65 29.30
C VAL A 36 -0.86 -4.55 27.92
N SER A 37 -1.45 -3.41 27.62
CA SER A 37 -1.99 -3.13 26.28
C SER A 37 -0.88 -2.72 25.31
N GLY A 38 -1.15 -2.81 23.99
CA GLY A 38 -0.20 -2.40 22.97
C GLY A 38 0.20 -0.93 23.07
N THR A 39 -0.70 -0.07 23.50
CA THR A 39 -0.43 1.36 23.70
C THR A 39 0.50 1.65 24.87
N HIS A 40 0.53 0.81 25.90
CA HIS A 40 1.44 0.94 27.05
C HIS A 40 2.90 0.64 26.65
N GLY A 41 3.12 -0.29 25.73
CA GLY A 41 4.44 -0.63 25.21
C GLY A 41 4.99 0.36 24.17
N GLY A 42 4.16 1.29 23.70
CA GLY A 42 4.50 2.26 22.67
C GLY A 42 4.23 1.78 21.23
N ASP A 43 4.42 0.49 20.94
CA ASP A 43 4.29 -0.08 19.60
C ASP A 43 2.86 -0.04 19.05
N GLY A 44 1.85 -0.10 19.92
CA GLY A 44 0.46 0.05 19.53
C GLY A 44 0.12 1.43 18.93
N TRP A 45 0.85 2.49 19.32
CA TRP A 45 0.66 3.81 18.71
C TRP A 45 1.08 3.84 17.26
N PHE A 46 2.16 3.13 16.89
CA PHE A 46 2.57 3.00 15.49
C PHE A 46 1.49 2.29 14.66
N ILE A 47 0.89 1.23 15.21
CA ILE A 47 -0.22 0.53 14.54
C ILE A 47 -1.42 1.46 14.36
N ILE A 48 -1.79 2.25 15.37
CA ILE A 48 -2.89 3.21 15.27
C ILE A 48 -2.63 4.22 14.14
N VAL A 49 -1.43 4.82 14.09
CA VAL A 49 -1.06 5.80 13.06
C VAL A 49 -1.08 5.17 11.66
N LEU A 50 -0.50 3.98 11.51
CA LEU A 50 -0.48 3.25 10.24
C LEU A 50 -1.90 2.88 9.78
N SER A 51 -2.74 2.38 10.70
CA SER A 51 -4.13 2.01 10.40
C SER A 51 -4.98 3.23 10.02
N ILE A 52 -4.79 4.38 10.68
CA ILE A 52 -5.42 5.65 10.27
C ILE A 52 -4.96 6.01 8.85
N GLY A 53 -3.68 5.87 8.55
CA GLY A 53 -3.14 6.06 7.20
C GLY A 53 -3.82 5.16 6.16
N ALA A 54 -4.04 3.88 6.48
CA ALA A 54 -4.76 2.95 5.60
C ALA A 54 -6.22 3.37 5.36
N ILE A 55 -6.92 3.85 6.41
CA ILE A 55 -8.29 4.37 6.30
C ILE A 55 -8.31 5.62 5.42
N VAL A 56 -7.38 6.54 5.63
CA VAL A 56 -7.25 7.76 4.80
C VAL A 56 -7.05 7.39 3.35
N LEU A 57 -6.10 6.50 3.03
CA LEU A 57 -5.86 6.02 1.66
C LEU A 57 -7.10 5.37 1.05
N ALA A 58 -7.88 4.61 1.84
CA ALA A 58 -9.12 4.01 1.38
C ALA A 58 -10.21 5.04 1.07
N CYS A 59 -10.18 6.22 1.71
CA CYS A 59 -11.16 7.29 1.56
C CYS A 59 -10.75 8.37 0.54
N LEU A 60 -9.46 8.53 0.22
CA LEU A 60 -8.92 9.64 -0.58
C LEU A 60 -9.36 9.66 -2.06
N SER A 61 -9.87 8.58 -2.61
CA SER A 61 -10.33 8.47 -3.99
C SER A 61 -11.85 8.38 -4.04
N ASN A 62 -12.45 8.58 -5.22
CA ASN A 62 -13.91 8.46 -5.41
C ASN A 62 -14.43 7.13 -4.82
N ILE A 63 -15.24 7.24 -3.76
CA ILE A 63 -15.69 6.14 -2.90
C ILE A 63 -16.53 5.10 -3.68
N THR A 64 -17.11 5.50 -4.78
CA THR A 64 -17.96 4.64 -5.62
C THR A 64 -17.20 3.89 -6.70
N SER A 65 -15.97 4.31 -7.03
CA SER A 65 -15.12 3.67 -8.04
C SER A 65 -14.13 2.66 -7.43
N PRO A 66 -13.59 1.72 -8.22
CA PRO A 66 -12.47 0.90 -7.81
C PRO A 66 -11.31 1.75 -7.31
N MET A 67 -10.56 1.24 -6.32
CA MET A 67 -9.42 1.95 -5.76
C MET A 67 -8.30 2.05 -6.79
N ASN A 68 -7.62 3.21 -6.86
CA ASN A 68 -6.44 3.37 -7.71
C ASN A 68 -5.33 2.42 -7.22
N LYS A 69 -4.58 1.82 -8.16
CA LYS A 69 -3.48 0.88 -7.86
C LYS A 69 -2.46 1.45 -6.88
N ASN A 70 -2.08 2.72 -7.04
CA ASN A 70 -1.10 3.37 -6.17
C ASN A 70 -1.55 3.43 -4.71
N PHE A 71 -2.83 3.73 -4.47
CA PHE A 71 -3.39 3.72 -3.11
C PHE A 71 -3.50 2.31 -2.54
N SER A 72 -3.84 1.31 -3.38
CA SER A 72 -3.86 -0.09 -2.96
C SER A 72 -2.48 -0.58 -2.54
N ILE A 73 -1.42 -0.19 -3.27
CA ILE A 73 -0.04 -0.49 -2.92
C ILE A 73 0.32 0.17 -1.58
N GLY A 74 -0.08 1.42 -1.35
CA GLY A 74 0.11 2.09 -0.06
C GLY A 74 -0.52 1.31 1.10
N VAL A 75 -1.74 0.81 0.94
CA VAL A 75 -2.41 -0.04 1.96
C VAL A 75 -1.65 -1.35 2.18
N ILE A 76 -1.15 -1.99 1.12
CA ILE A 76 -0.35 -3.22 1.24
C ILE A 76 0.93 -2.96 2.03
N VAL A 77 1.65 -1.87 1.73
CA VAL A 77 2.87 -1.49 2.46
C VAL A 77 2.57 -1.26 3.93
N ILE A 78 1.51 -0.53 4.25
CA ILE A 78 1.07 -0.31 5.64
C ILE A 78 0.78 -1.65 6.32
N GLY A 79 -0.01 -2.53 5.71
CA GLY A 79 -0.35 -3.83 6.28
C GLY A 79 0.88 -4.73 6.50
N VAL A 80 1.87 -4.68 5.59
CA VAL A 80 3.15 -5.40 5.76
C VAL A 80 3.93 -4.84 6.94
N LEU A 81 4.04 -3.52 7.08
CA LEU A 81 4.71 -2.89 8.23
C LEU A 81 4.02 -3.26 9.55
N GLU A 82 2.68 -3.18 9.61
CA GLU A 82 1.89 -3.63 10.76
C GLU A 82 2.14 -5.11 11.08
N SER A 83 2.17 -5.97 10.05
CA SER A 83 2.43 -7.41 10.24
C SER A 83 3.82 -7.67 10.81
N ILE A 84 4.85 -6.97 10.34
CA ILE A 84 6.21 -7.09 10.88
C ILE A 84 6.24 -6.65 12.34
N LEU A 85 5.66 -5.49 12.66
CA LEU A 85 5.62 -4.96 14.03
C LEU A 85 4.90 -5.93 14.98
N THR A 86 3.72 -6.42 14.60
CA THR A 86 2.93 -7.33 15.44
C THR A 86 3.59 -8.67 15.62
N LEU A 87 4.23 -9.23 14.56
CA LEU A 87 4.97 -10.48 14.64
C LEU A 87 6.22 -10.37 15.53
N VAL A 88 6.97 -9.27 15.41
CA VAL A 88 8.13 -9.01 16.29
C VAL A 88 7.68 -8.95 17.76
N ASN A 89 6.59 -8.24 18.04
CA ASN A 89 6.02 -8.16 19.38
C ASN A 89 5.55 -9.54 19.87
N MET A 90 4.89 -10.31 19.01
CA MET A 90 4.44 -11.67 19.34
C MET A 90 5.62 -12.59 19.68
N ILE A 91 6.72 -12.51 18.94
CA ILE A 91 7.94 -13.28 19.21
C ILE A 91 8.57 -12.82 20.54
N ASN A 92 8.64 -11.51 20.79
CA ASN A 92 9.22 -10.97 22.01
C ASN A 92 8.40 -11.37 23.24
N VAL A 93 7.08 -11.20 23.23
CA VAL A 93 6.22 -11.66 24.32
C VAL A 93 6.33 -13.19 24.47
N GLY A 94 6.37 -13.94 23.36
CA GLY A 94 6.49 -15.39 23.37
C GLY A 94 7.79 -15.89 24.00
N LYS A 95 8.92 -15.16 23.87
CA LYS A 95 10.18 -15.50 24.54
C LYS A 95 10.08 -15.44 26.06
N TYR A 96 9.23 -14.57 26.59
CA TYR A 96 8.96 -14.42 28.02
C TYR A 96 7.77 -15.25 28.51
N ALA A 97 7.06 -15.93 27.57
CA ALA A 97 5.96 -16.83 27.88
C ALA A 97 6.49 -18.15 28.48
N VAL A 98 7.10 -18.06 29.64
CA VAL A 98 7.61 -19.20 30.38
C VAL A 98 6.72 -19.35 31.62
N ASN A 99 6.15 -20.54 31.78
CA ASN A 99 5.35 -20.86 32.94
C ASN A 99 6.27 -21.36 34.06
N PHE A 100 6.29 -20.64 35.18
CA PHE A 100 6.99 -21.04 36.40
C PHE A 100 5.92 -21.35 37.50
N GLY A 101 5.31 -22.52 37.40
CA GLY A 101 4.22 -22.88 38.32
C GLY A 101 3.03 -21.93 38.22
N ASP A 102 2.70 -21.24 39.33
CA ASP A 102 1.63 -20.24 39.36
C ASP A 102 2.00 -18.88 38.74
N TYR A 103 3.25 -18.72 38.36
CA TYR A 103 3.75 -17.50 37.68
C TYR A 103 3.88 -17.74 36.19
N GLY A 104 3.54 -16.77 35.37
CA GLY A 104 3.71 -16.91 33.94
C GLY A 104 3.40 -15.66 33.15
N VAL A 105 4.04 -15.55 31.99
CA VAL A 105 3.71 -14.53 30.97
C VAL A 105 2.95 -15.23 29.87
N SER A 106 1.85 -14.64 29.41
CA SER A 106 1.05 -15.17 28.31
C SER A 106 0.80 -14.10 27.25
N ILE A 107 0.65 -14.55 26.01
CA ILE A 107 0.29 -13.69 24.88
C ILE A 107 -1.17 -13.28 25.07
N GLY A 108 -1.41 -11.96 25.05
CA GLY A 108 -2.74 -11.41 25.18
C GLY A 108 -3.55 -11.49 23.88
N PHE A 109 -4.86 -11.53 24.02
CA PHE A 109 -5.80 -11.60 22.88
C PHE A 109 -5.65 -10.42 21.92
N GLY A 110 -5.31 -9.22 22.42
CA GLY A 110 -5.11 -8.02 21.61
C GLY A 110 -3.99 -8.20 20.58
N LEU A 111 -2.89 -8.85 20.95
CA LEU A 111 -1.76 -9.08 20.05
C LEU A 111 -2.11 -10.10 18.96
N ILE A 112 -2.86 -11.15 19.29
CA ILE A 112 -3.36 -12.11 18.31
C ILE A 112 -4.30 -11.41 17.31
N LEU A 113 -5.20 -10.59 17.81
CA LEU A 113 -6.13 -9.81 16.98
C LEU A 113 -5.37 -8.82 16.08
N ALA A 114 -4.29 -8.19 16.59
CA ALA A 114 -3.45 -7.28 15.83
C ALA A 114 -2.77 -7.99 14.64
N VAL A 115 -2.22 -9.18 14.86
CA VAL A 115 -1.64 -10.01 13.79
C VAL A 115 -2.68 -10.38 12.74
N LEU A 116 -3.86 -10.82 13.15
CA LEU A 116 -4.93 -11.17 12.22
C LEU A 116 -5.42 -9.95 11.43
N ALA A 117 -5.58 -8.80 12.08
CA ALA A 117 -6.00 -7.55 11.45
C ALA A 117 -4.97 -7.05 10.44
N SER A 118 -3.67 -7.10 10.76
CA SER A 118 -2.60 -6.69 9.85
C SER A 118 -2.52 -7.58 8.60
N ILE A 119 -2.65 -8.89 8.76
CA ILE A 119 -2.74 -9.84 7.64
C ILE A 119 -3.99 -9.55 6.78
N ALA A 120 -5.14 -9.28 7.42
CA ALA A 120 -6.35 -8.91 6.73
C ALA A 120 -6.19 -7.61 5.93
N THR A 121 -5.44 -6.62 6.45
CA THR A 121 -5.12 -5.38 5.75
C THR A 121 -4.30 -5.65 4.48
N VAL A 122 -3.31 -6.54 4.55
CA VAL A 122 -2.53 -6.96 3.36
C VAL A 122 -3.44 -7.63 2.32
N ILE A 123 -4.25 -8.60 2.75
CA ILE A 123 -5.13 -9.35 1.84
C ILE A 123 -6.15 -8.41 1.18
N THR A 124 -6.77 -7.52 1.94
CA THR A 124 -7.76 -6.57 1.41
C THR A 124 -7.12 -5.53 0.49
N GLY A 125 -5.89 -5.10 0.76
CA GLY A 125 -5.08 -4.28 -0.15
C GLY A 125 -4.80 -4.98 -1.49
N LEU A 126 -4.41 -6.25 -1.45
CA LEU A 126 -4.21 -7.09 -2.65
C LEU A 126 -5.51 -7.27 -3.45
N LEU A 127 -6.63 -7.52 -2.77
CA LEU A 127 -7.95 -7.61 -3.40
C LEU A 127 -8.36 -6.29 -4.04
N ALA A 128 -8.08 -5.16 -3.41
CA ALA A 128 -8.35 -3.84 -3.97
C ALA A 128 -7.50 -3.56 -5.21
N MET A 129 -6.22 -3.98 -5.21
CA MET A 129 -5.30 -3.82 -6.35
C MET A 129 -5.73 -4.69 -7.54
N SER A 130 -6.16 -5.93 -7.30
CA SER A 130 -6.50 -6.93 -8.33
C SER A 130 -7.94 -6.85 -8.83
N GLY A 131 -8.73 -5.86 -8.38
CA GLY A 131 -10.15 -5.76 -8.74
C GLY A 131 -11.02 -6.92 -8.21
N GLY A 132 -10.55 -7.59 -7.14
CA GLY A 132 -11.30 -8.66 -6.45
C GLY A 132 -10.89 -10.10 -6.78
N LYS A 133 -9.87 -10.30 -7.62
CA LYS A 133 -9.34 -11.63 -7.94
C LYS A 133 -7.83 -11.64 -7.76
N ILE A 134 -7.34 -12.33 -6.73
CA ILE A 134 -5.90 -12.52 -6.53
C ILE A 134 -5.41 -13.59 -7.50
N THR A 135 -4.54 -13.21 -8.43
CA THR A 135 -3.93 -14.08 -9.43
C THR A 135 -2.40 -14.07 -9.31
N LYS A 136 -1.73 -15.01 -9.98
CA LYS A 136 -0.25 -14.98 -10.05
C LYS A 136 0.28 -13.64 -10.59
N GLY A 137 -0.45 -13.02 -11.53
CA GLY A 137 -0.13 -11.69 -12.08
C GLY A 137 -0.14 -10.59 -11.02
N THR A 138 -1.02 -10.66 -10.01
CA THR A 138 -1.08 -9.71 -8.90
C THR A 138 0.22 -9.70 -8.09
N PHE A 139 0.79 -10.87 -7.83
CA PHE A 139 2.06 -11.00 -7.11
C PHE A 139 3.26 -10.55 -7.96
N GLN A 140 3.24 -10.81 -9.27
CA GLN A 140 4.28 -10.33 -10.18
C GLN A 140 4.27 -8.81 -10.27
N GLU A 141 3.10 -8.19 -10.37
CA GLU A 141 2.94 -6.74 -10.39
C GLU A 141 3.42 -6.10 -9.07
N LEU A 142 3.09 -6.71 -7.93
CA LEU A 142 3.58 -6.26 -6.63
C LEU A 142 5.11 -6.36 -6.53
N ALA A 143 5.68 -7.49 -6.97
CA ALA A 143 7.12 -7.70 -6.94
C ALA A 143 7.89 -6.72 -7.85
N SER A 144 7.36 -6.41 -9.05
CA SER A 144 7.96 -5.43 -9.96
C SER A 144 7.91 -4.01 -9.39
N THR A 145 6.79 -3.65 -8.76
CA THR A 145 6.63 -2.34 -8.10
C THR A 145 7.56 -2.23 -6.90
N GLY A 146 7.69 -3.28 -6.09
CA GLY A 146 8.61 -3.32 -4.95
C GLY A 146 10.08 -3.17 -5.37
N LYS A 147 10.48 -3.80 -6.47
CA LYS A 147 11.82 -3.63 -7.05
C LYS A 147 12.06 -2.20 -7.52
N GLY A 148 11.10 -1.59 -8.22
CA GLY A 148 11.19 -0.20 -8.67
C GLY A 148 11.31 0.77 -7.50
N PHE A 149 10.54 0.57 -6.42
CA PHE A 149 10.64 1.37 -5.20
C PHE A 149 12.00 1.20 -4.53
N ALA A 150 12.48 -0.04 -4.36
CA ALA A 150 13.79 -0.31 -3.76
C ALA A 150 14.93 0.34 -4.57
N GLN A 151 14.87 0.32 -5.90
CA GLN A 151 15.84 1.00 -6.77
C GLN A 151 15.79 2.52 -6.62
N SER A 152 14.59 3.11 -6.54
CA SER A 152 14.45 4.58 -6.35
C SER A 152 14.98 5.04 -4.99
N VAL A 153 14.73 4.26 -3.93
CA VAL A 153 15.29 4.53 -2.60
C VAL A 153 16.82 4.38 -2.61
N ALA A 154 17.34 3.29 -3.20
CA ALA A 154 18.78 3.06 -3.28
C ALA A 154 19.49 4.16 -4.06
N SER A 155 18.92 4.64 -5.17
CA SER A 155 19.48 5.77 -5.93
C SER A 155 19.44 7.09 -5.15
N SER A 156 18.40 7.31 -4.35
CA SER A 156 18.28 8.51 -3.51
C SER A 156 19.31 8.53 -2.36
N VAL A 157 19.66 7.36 -1.83
CA VAL A 157 20.66 7.21 -0.77
C VAL A 157 22.09 7.28 -1.31
N GLN A 158 22.31 6.82 -2.55
CA GLN A 158 23.63 6.80 -3.20
C GLN A 158 24.05 8.09 -3.86
N SER A 159 23.19 9.13 -3.91
CA SER A 159 23.60 10.45 -4.38
C SER A 159 24.46 11.11 -3.31
N PRO A 160 25.80 11.20 -3.47
CA PRO A 160 26.60 12.02 -2.57
C PRO A 160 26.10 13.46 -2.75
N GLN A 161 25.61 14.07 -1.68
CA GLN A 161 25.41 15.52 -1.65
C GLN A 161 26.77 16.17 -1.90
N GLN A 162 26.98 16.63 -3.12
CA GLN A 162 28.09 17.49 -3.45
C GLN A 162 27.84 18.84 -2.75
N PRO A 163 28.66 19.23 -1.75
CA PRO A 163 28.47 20.53 -1.10
C PRO A 163 28.84 21.61 -2.08
N GLY A 164 27.91 22.43 -2.49
CA GLY A 164 28.16 23.73 -3.08
C GLY A 164 27.90 23.85 -4.58
N GLN A 165 26.67 23.84 -5.01
CA GLN A 165 26.23 24.70 -6.13
C GLN A 165 24.87 25.33 -5.79
N PRO A 166 24.78 26.65 -5.72
CA PRO A 166 23.52 27.37 -5.55
C PRO A 166 22.71 27.29 -6.86
N GLY A 167 21.53 26.74 -6.78
CA GLY A 167 20.38 27.07 -7.59
C GLY A 167 20.53 27.13 -9.11
N GLN A 168 20.39 26.01 -9.78
CA GLN A 168 19.74 26.00 -11.09
C GLN A 168 18.55 25.05 -11.03
N GLN A 169 17.37 25.62 -10.77
CA GLN A 169 16.10 25.00 -11.05
C GLN A 169 15.99 24.87 -12.57
N GLN A 170 16.41 23.74 -13.09
CA GLN A 170 16.17 23.39 -14.47
C GLN A 170 14.73 22.95 -14.62
N TRP A 171 13.87 23.90 -14.97
CA TRP A 171 12.54 23.65 -15.49
C TRP A 171 12.69 22.78 -16.74
N GLN A 172 12.38 21.49 -16.66
CA GLN A 172 12.20 20.65 -17.83
C GLN A 172 10.95 21.13 -18.55
N GLN A 173 11.15 21.98 -19.57
CA GLN A 173 10.14 22.25 -20.58
C GLN A 173 9.89 20.96 -21.40
N PRO A 174 8.62 20.66 -21.72
CA PRO A 174 8.33 19.62 -22.70
C PRO A 174 8.92 20.01 -24.04
N GLN A 175 9.90 19.28 -24.54
CA GLN A 175 10.43 19.43 -25.88
C GLN A 175 9.34 19.08 -26.90
N GLN A 176 8.66 20.08 -27.41
CA GLN A 176 8.04 20.00 -28.72
C GLN A 176 9.15 20.03 -29.78
N GLY A 177 9.34 18.92 -30.47
CA GLY A 177 10.29 18.78 -31.55
C GLY A 177 9.89 19.65 -32.75
N PHE A 178 10.65 20.70 -33.00
CA PHE A 178 10.72 21.32 -34.31
C PHE A 178 12.05 20.91 -34.93
N GLY A 179 11.95 20.14 -36.02
CA GLY A 179 13.10 19.72 -36.80
C GLY A 179 13.78 20.91 -37.46
N HIS A 180 15.12 20.93 -37.39
CA HIS A 180 15.94 21.64 -38.33
C HIS A 180 16.80 20.65 -39.12
N SER A 181 16.56 20.69 -40.41
CA SER A 181 17.24 19.95 -41.48
C SER A 181 18.67 20.38 -41.58
N ALA A 182 19.59 19.43 -41.66
CA ALA A 182 20.88 19.59 -42.32
C ALA A 182 21.05 18.50 -43.41
N PRO A 183 21.63 18.77 -44.57
CA PRO A 183 21.47 17.95 -45.76
C PRO A 183 22.57 16.87 -45.88
N GLY A 184 22.17 15.69 -46.35
CA GLY A 184 23.17 14.71 -46.75
C GLY A 184 22.65 13.28 -46.87
N GLN A 185 22.15 12.93 -48.09
CA GLN A 185 22.24 11.63 -48.79
C GLN A 185 21.65 10.37 -48.15
N GLY A 186 20.73 9.73 -48.90
CA GLY A 186 20.43 8.32 -48.78
C GLY A 186 18.95 7.98 -48.95
N PHE A 187 18.55 7.75 -50.21
CA PHE A 187 17.24 7.20 -50.60
C PHE A 187 16.99 5.83 -49.98
N GLN A 188 15.92 5.66 -49.19
CA GLN A 188 15.21 4.38 -49.10
C GLN A 188 13.73 4.66 -48.87
N GLN A 189 12.93 4.10 -49.77
CA GLN A 189 11.48 4.20 -49.86
C GLN A 189 10.80 3.58 -48.61
N ALA A 190 9.90 4.32 -47.98
CA ALA A 190 8.96 3.79 -47.01
C ALA A 190 7.64 3.40 -47.74
N PRO A 191 6.99 2.31 -47.33
CA PRO A 191 5.70 1.89 -47.89
C PRO A 191 4.56 2.81 -47.46
N GLN A 192 3.70 3.15 -48.42
CA GLN A 192 2.47 3.93 -48.24
C GLN A 192 1.47 3.19 -47.36
N GLN A 193 0.97 3.84 -46.34
CA GLN A 193 -0.24 3.42 -45.59
C GLN A 193 -1.50 3.82 -46.38
N PRO A 194 -2.53 2.96 -46.43
CA PRO A 194 -3.81 3.27 -47.04
C PRO A 194 -4.60 4.29 -46.23
N GLN A 195 -5.07 5.33 -46.90
CA GLN A 195 -6.06 6.28 -46.40
C GLN A 195 -7.40 5.53 -46.12
N GLN A 196 -7.83 5.46 -44.89
CA GLN A 196 -9.21 5.06 -44.55
C GLN A 196 -10.14 6.25 -44.74
N GLY A 197 -11.09 6.07 -45.64
CA GLY A 197 -12.09 7.03 -46.03
C GLY A 197 -13.07 7.36 -44.87
N PHE A 198 -13.44 8.62 -44.85
CA PHE A 198 -14.53 9.15 -44.03
C PHE A 198 -15.86 8.48 -44.44
N GLN A 199 -16.44 7.68 -43.59
CA GLN A 199 -17.84 7.25 -43.74
C GLN A 199 -18.76 8.33 -43.17
N GLN A 200 -19.60 8.86 -44.06
CA GLN A 200 -20.69 9.76 -43.77
C GLN A 200 -21.72 9.10 -42.83
N ALA A 201 -22.18 9.86 -41.84
CA ALA A 201 -23.27 9.48 -40.94
C ALA A 201 -24.60 9.41 -41.72
N PRO A 202 -25.48 8.43 -41.41
CA PRO A 202 -26.82 8.35 -42.00
C PRO A 202 -27.73 9.48 -41.46
N GLN A 203 -28.41 10.16 -42.38
CA GLN A 203 -29.46 11.14 -42.08
C GLN A 203 -30.70 10.44 -41.51
N GLN A 204 -31.25 10.99 -40.44
CA GLN A 204 -32.55 10.58 -39.87
C GLN A 204 -33.70 10.95 -40.82
N PRO A 205 -34.71 10.09 -41.01
CA PRO A 205 -35.92 10.42 -41.71
C PRO A 205 -36.83 11.37 -40.91
N GLN A 206 -37.24 12.45 -41.53
CA GLN A 206 -38.32 13.32 -41.05
C GLN A 206 -39.66 12.58 -41.09
N GLN A 207 -40.42 12.59 -40.00
CA GLN A 207 -41.83 12.18 -39.95
C GLN A 207 -42.70 13.30 -40.52
N PRO A 208 -43.68 13.00 -41.39
CA PRO A 208 -44.74 13.96 -41.74
C PRO A 208 -45.83 13.95 -40.68
N GLU A 209 -46.58 15.08 -40.65
CA GLU A 209 -47.72 15.43 -39.81
C GLU A 209 -48.82 14.33 -39.66
#